data_6b523e523775ccea3e980c336aecbf9a
#
_entry.id   6b523e523775ccea3e980c336aecbf9a
#
_cell.length_a   1.000
_cell.length_b   1.000
_cell.length_c   1.000
_cell.angle_alpha   90.00
_cell.angle_beta   90.00
_cell.angle_gamma   90.00
#
_symmetry.space_group_name_H-M   'P 1'
#
loop_
_entity.id
_entity.type
_entity.pdbx_description
1 polymer ?
#
loop_
_entity_poly.entity_id
_entity_poly.type
_entity_poly.pdbx_seq_one_letter_code
_entity_poly.pdbx_strand_id
1 'polypeptide(L)'
;MPAAKFEKKAVFEHLADGIEAQIRHEGWKGLLPSGRDLANQHKVSLPTVQKAIALLIARQVLVSRGGKRRLEVAPGISGSQRASGHLEVLMISTQPLISYDASISMGVLRLGENLKAKGDGFRFVDLSHVQGVERRKAAHAEVVKSRPTHVILMTPDAPLFAGVSRHPAKVATMFGTLRSKRVTSLGVKYGYLVDIALKHLIPLGHRHFLMPFFGRKIKMRESMAAIARLAKEQGVRIEVKLTSQPLTTENVGGFLGAGLARGATAVIFPQWTDFMPAIAYLAARGLEFPRDLSVVALVGNATTRVYVPPVACCLSSPDSIAQQAEIWARSQKVEDEVYISVYQQTWQAGASTGPVPVKG
;
A
#
# COMPACT_ATOMS: atom_id res chain seq x y z
N MET A 1 -10.39 30.39 -10.29
CA MET A 1 -9.71 29.11 -10.05
C MET A 1 -8.42 29.39 -9.30
N PRO A 2 -8.22 28.96 -8.05
CA PRO A 2 -6.94 29.13 -7.39
C PRO A 2 -5.96 28.08 -7.97
N ALA A 3 -4.79 28.55 -8.40
CA ALA A 3 -3.71 27.73 -8.91
C ALA A 3 -3.25 26.74 -7.83
N ALA A 4 -3.12 25.47 -8.19
CA ALA A 4 -2.52 24.46 -7.34
C ALA A 4 -1.11 24.91 -6.95
N LYS A 5 -0.87 25.15 -5.66
CA LYS A 5 0.47 25.34 -5.13
C LYS A 5 1.22 24.03 -5.27
N PHE A 6 2.12 23.95 -6.24
CA PHE A 6 3.16 22.94 -6.25
C PHE A 6 4.05 23.21 -5.03
N GLU A 7 4.02 22.35 -4.03
CA GLU A 7 5.03 22.34 -2.97
C GLU A 7 6.39 22.04 -3.62
N LYS A 8 7.20 23.07 -3.79
CA LYS A 8 8.59 22.93 -4.21
C LYS A 8 9.33 22.18 -3.09
N LYS A 9 9.73 20.93 -3.31
CA LYS A 9 10.63 20.23 -2.39
C LYS A 9 11.81 21.14 -2.06
N ALA A 10 12.17 21.22 -0.79
CA ALA A 10 13.30 22.03 -0.36
C ALA A 10 14.61 21.49 -0.95
N VAL A 11 15.58 22.36 -1.24
CA VAL A 11 16.88 21.97 -1.83
C VAL A 11 17.58 20.87 -1.06
N PHE A 12 17.46 20.87 0.29
CA PHE A 12 18.08 19.81 1.13
C PHE A 12 17.38 18.47 0.99
N GLU A 13 16.08 18.42 0.67
CA GLU A 13 15.34 17.17 0.42
C GLU A 13 15.76 16.56 -0.91
N HIS A 14 15.89 17.37 -1.96
CA HIS A 14 16.44 16.93 -3.24
C HIS A 14 17.87 16.39 -3.10
N LEU A 15 18.69 17.08 -2.29
CA LEU A 15 20.05 16.63 -2.02
C LEU A 15 20.05 15.30 -1.26
N ALA A 16 19.19 15.13 -0.25
CA ALA A 16 19.06 13.88 0.48
C ALA A 16 18.63 12.73 -0.43
N ASP A 17 17.63 12.95 -1.27
CA ASP A 17 17.15 11.97 -2.23
C ASP A 17 18.26 11.58 -3.23
N GLY A 18 19.05 12.54 -3.71
CA GLY A 18 20.18 12.31 -4.60
C GLY A 18 21.29 11.48 -3.94
N ILE A 19 21.69 11.83 -2.71
CA ILE A 19 22.70 11.08 -1.94
C ILE A 19 22.18 9.67 -1.62
N GLU A 20 20.91 9.52 -1.22
CA GLU A 20 20.31 8.22 -0.97
C GLU A 20 20.29 7.34 -2.23
N ALA A 21 19.98 7.92 -3.39
CA ALA A 21 20.03 7.23 -4.66
C ALA A 21 21.47 6.77 -5.00
N GLN A 22 22.47 7.62 -4.81
CA GLN A 22 23.87 7.25 -5.02
C GLN A 22 24.31 6.12 -4.08
N ILE A 23 23.98 6.19 -2.79
CA ILE A 23 24.27 5.12 -1.82
C ILE A 23 23.65 3.78 -2.28
N ARG A 24 22.42 3.81 -2.77
CA ARG A 24 21.68 2.62 -3.20
C ARG A 24 22.14 2.08 -4.55
N HIS A 25 22.46 2.96 -5.51
CA HIS A 25 22.81 2.57 -6.88
C HIS A 25 24.29 2.31 -7.09
N GLU A 26 25.17 3.11 -6.49
CA GLU A 26 26.63 3.00 -6.67
C GLU A 26 27.28 2.09 -5.62
N GLY A 27 26.48 1.56 -4.68
CA GLY A 27 26.97 0.62 -3.66
C GLY A 27 27.98 1.26 -2.71
N TRP A 28 27.80 2.54 -2.40
CA TRP A 28 28.70 3.27 -1.52
C TRP A 28 28.83 2.55 -0.18
N LYS A 29 30.04 2.10 0.13
CA LYS A 29 30.35 1.37 1.37
C LYS A 29 31.27 2.22 2.24
N GLY A 30 30.99 2.27 3.54
CA GLY A 30 31.88 2.89 4.51
C GLY A 30 31.56 4.35 4.80
N LEU A 31 32.60 5.16 4.97
CA LEU A 31 32.51 6.53 5.43
C LEU A 31 31.99 7.47 4.34
N LEU A 32 31.03 8.30 4.71
CA LEU A 32 30.58 9.38 3.84
C LEU A 32 31.67 10.44 3.67
N PRO A 33 31.80 11.10 2.48
CA PRO A 33 32.64 12.29 2.34
C PRO A 33 32.29 13.34 3.38
N SER A 34 33.26 14.22 3.69
CA SER A 34 33.00 15.27 4.66
C SER A 34 31.86 16.19 4.19
N GLY A 35 31.14 16.82 5.13
CA GLY A 35 30.09 17.76 4.76
C GLY A 35 30.57 18.91 3.85
N ARG A 36 31.87 19.28 3.92
CA ARG A 36 32.49 20.28 3.02
C ARG A 36 32.68 19.71 1.61
N ASP A 37 33.12 18.46 1.50
CA ASP A 37 33.31 17.80 0.21
C ASP A 37 31.96 17.62 -0.50
N LEU A 38 30.93 17.20 0.23
CA LEU A 38 29.56 17.12 -0.29
C LEU A 38 29.01 18.49 -0.72
N ALA A 39 29.28 19.54 0.04
CA ALA A 39 28.87 20.90 -0.32
C ALA A 39 29.53 21.35 -1.63
N ASN A 40 30.81 21.09 -1.80
CA ASN A 40 31.55 21.40 -3.02
C ASN A 40 31.09 20.55 -4.22
N GLN A 41 30.92 19.24 -4.01
CA GLN A 41 30.49 18.28 -5.04
C GLN A 41 29.11 18.63 -5.59
N HIS A 42 28.16 18.97 -4.72
CA HIS A 42 26.79 19.27 -5.10
C HIS A 42 26.49 20.78 -5.30
N LYS A 43 27.51 21.65 -5.16
CA LYS A 43 27.42 23.11 -5.30
C LYS A 43 26.30 23.72 -4.43
N VAL A 44 26.21 23.28 -3.18
CA VAL A 44 25.22 23.76 -2.21
C VAL A 44 25.92 24.25 -0.94
N SER A 45 25.20 25.00 -0.10
CA SER A 45 25.75 25.50 1.16
C SER A 45 25.94 24.36 2.20
N LEU A 46 26.94 24.49 3.07
CA LEU A 46 27.16 23.53 4.17
C LEU A 46 25.93 23.33 5.07
N PRO A 47 25.14 24.37 5.44
CA PRO A 47 23.89 24.18 6.16
C PRO A 47 22.86 23.32 5.39
N THR A 48 22.80 23.43 4.07
CA THR A 48 21.92 22.58 3.23
C THR A 48 22.35 21.11 3.31
N VAL A 49 23.66 20.84 3.25
CA VAL A 49 24.20 19.48 3.43
C VAL A 49 23.90 18.94 4.82
N GLN A 50 24.03 19.74 5.87
CA GLN A 50 23.73 19.32 7.25
C GLN A 50 22.27 18.94 7.41
N LYS A 51 21.32 19.69 6.83
CA LYS A 51 19.89 19.33 6.81
C LYS A 51 19.62 18.05 6.03
N ALA A 52 20.28 17.86 4.88
CA ALA A 52 20.16 16.64 4.09
C ALA A 52 20.70 15.42 4.87
N ILE A 53 21.84 15.55 5.53
CA ILE A 53 22.43 14.51 6.39
C ILE A 53 21.48 14.16 7.56
N ALA A 54 20.92 15.15 8.24
CA ALA A 54 19.95 14.93 9.31
C ALA A 54 18.71 14.15 8.83
N LEU A 55 18.23 14.48 7.63
CA LEU A 55 17.12 13.75 7.00
C LEU A 55 17.51 12.30 6.64
N LEU A 56 18.72 12.07 6.16
CA LEU A 56 19.23 10.72 5.85
C LEU A 56 19.43 9.87 7.12
N ILE A 57 19.81 10.49 8.24
CA ILE A 57 19.87 9.82 9.54
C ILE A 57 18.45 9.50 10.03
N ALA A 58 17.50 10.42 9.92
CA ALA A 58 16.12 10.19 10.26
C ALA A 58 15.46 9.08 9.42
N ARG A 59 15.90 8.94 8.15
CA ARG A 59 15.50 7.84 7.25
C ARG A 59 16.25 6.53 7.52
N GLN A 60 17.16 6.51 8.50
CA GLN A 60 18.03 5.37 8.81
C GLN A 60 18.95 4.95 7.64
N VAL A 61 19.22 5.86 6.72
CA VAL A 61 20.17 5.64 5.60
C VAL A 61 21.61 5.79 6.09
N LEU A 62 21.84 6.69 7.06
CA LEU A 62 23.13 6.93 7.67
C LEU A 62 23.07 6.65 9.18
N VAL A 63 24.18 6.17 9.72
CA VAL A 63 24.39 5.99 11.17
C VAL A 63 25.66 6.70 11.62
N SER A 64 25.63 7.27 12.82
CA SER A 64 26.81 7.86 13.45
C SER A 64 27.48 6.80 14.34
N ARG A 65 28.72 6.43 14.06
CA ARG A 65 29.51 5.54 14.92
C ARG A 65 30.65 6.33 15.60
N GLY A 66 30.53 6.46 16.91
CA GLY A 66 31.62 6.88 17.80
C GLY A 66 32.04 8.34 17.71
N GLY A 67 32.72 8.85 18.74
CA GLY A 67 33.05 10.22 19.16
C GLY A 67 33.78 11.19 18.22
N LYS A 68 33.88 10.96 16.93
CA LYS A 68 34.39 11.90 15.93
C LYS A 68 33.51 12.00 14.69
N ARG A 69 32.21 12.20 14.86
CA ARG A 69 31.22 12.58 13.79
C ARG A 69 31.45 11.92 12.40
N ARG A 70 31.94 10.69 12.36
CA ARG A 70 32.03 9.95 11.10
C ARG A 70 30.69 9.30 10.82
N LEU A 71 30.11 9.69 9.70
CA LEU A 71 28.85 9.14 9.21
C LEU A 71 29.16 7.95 8.32
N GLU A 72 28.53 6.83 8.62
CA GLU A 72 28.61 5.61 7.82
C GLU A 72 27.24 5.29 7.24
N VAL A 73 27.24 4.66 6.07
CA VAL A 73 26.03 4.09 5.51
C VAL A 73 25.53 2.98 6.44
N ALA A 74 24.26 3.03 6.82
CA ALA A 74 23.67 2.06 7.73
C ALA A 74 23.85 0.63 7.20
N PRO A 75 24.17 -0.35 8.06
CA PRO A 75 24.31 -1.74 7.66
C PRO A 75 23.01 -2.24 6.96
N GLY A 76 23.17 -2.77 5.75
CA GLY A 76 22.05 -3.28 4.95
C GLY A 76 21.45 -2.26 3.95
N ILE A 77 21.91 -1.00 3.93
CA ILE A 77 21.52 0.00 2.92
C ILE A 77 22.54 0.05 1.78
N SER A 78 23.81 -0.15 2.04
CA SER A 78 24.78 -0.37 0.97
C SER A 78 24.40 -1.67 0.27
N GLY A 79 23.82 -1.54 -0.90
CA GLY A 79 23.61 -2.70 -1.74
C GLY A 79 24.91 -3.48 -1.81
N SER A 80 24.95 -4.68 -1.23
CA SER A 80 25.94 -5.62 -1.67
C SER A 80 25.72 -5.75 -3.17
N GLN A 81 26.59 -5.13 -3.97
CA GLN A 81 26.83 -5.63 -5.31
C GLN A 81 27.33 -7.09 -5.18
N ARG A 82 26.40 -8.02 -4.95
CA ARG A 82 26.50 -9.19 -5.78
C ARG A 82 26.13 -8.70 -7.17
N ALA A 83 26.93 -9.01 -8.16
CA ALA A 83 26.62 -8.82 -9.56
C ALA A 83 25.10 -8.96 -9.71
N SER A 84 24.44 -7.95 -10.22
CA SER A 84 22.98 -7.93 -10.33
C SER A 84 22.58 -9.16 -11.13
N GLY A 85 22.28 -10.24 -10.42
CA GLY A 85 21.80 -11.43 -11.06
C GLY A 85 20.54 -10.99 -11.79
N HIS A 86 20.50 -11.25 -13.05
CA HIS A 86 19.34 -11.00 -13.91
C HIS A 86 18.08 -11.49 -13.21
N LEU A 87 17.11 -10.58 -13.00
CA LEU A 87 15.84 -10.93 -12.38
C LEU A 87 14.91 -11.52 -13.44
N GLU A 88 14.34 -12.67 -13.15
CA GLU A 88 13.23 -13.23 -13.90
C GLU A 88 12.01 -13.20 -12.99
N VAL A 89 11.14 -12.23 -13.20
CA VAL A 89 9.93 -12.02 -12.40
C VAL A 89 8.72 -12.59 -13.13
N LEU A 90 8.10 -13.60 -12.54
CA LEU A 90 6.85 -14.18 -12.99
C LEU A 90 5.72 -13.67 -12.09
N MET A 91 4.74 -12.98 -12.66
CA MET A 91 3.53 -12.56 -11.98
C MET A 91 2.37 -13.42 -12.44
N ILE A 92 1.68 -14.08 -11.51
CA ILE A 92 0.53 -14.95 -11.80
C ILE A 92 -0.71 -14.41 -11.08
N SER A 93 -1.80 -14.26 -11.81
CA SER A 93 -3.07 -13.77 -11.28
C SER A 93 -4.18 -14.80 -11.40
N THR A 94 -5.11 -14.79 -10.42
CA THR A 94 -6.36 -15.54 -10.49
C THR A 94 -7.52 -14.75 -11.09
N GLN A 95 -7.25 -13.50 -11.50
CA GLN A 95 -8.21 -12.60 -12.14
C GLN A 95 -7.54 -11.93 -13.35
N PRO A 96 -8.30 -11.56 -14.39
CA PRO A 96 -7.76 -10.78 -15.50
C PRO A 96 -7.21 -9.44 -15.01
N LEU A 97 -6.13 -8.96 -15.62
CA LEU A 97 -5.50 -7.69 -15.20
C LEU A 97 -6.50 -6.51 -15.28
N ILE A 98 -7.39 -6.53 -16.27
CA ILE A 98 -8.42 -5.49 -16.46
C ILE A 98 -9.47 -5.44 -15.33
N SER A 99 -9.64 -6.51 -14.56
CA SER A 99 -10.59 -6.55 -13.44
C SER A 99 -10.06 -5.87 -12.16
N TYR A 100 -8.77 -5.58 -12.14
CA TYR A 100 -8.18 -4.80 -11.05
C TYR A 100 -8.42 -3.31 -11.25
N ASP A 101 -8.31 -2.56 -10.17
CA ASP A 101 -8.29 -1.10 -10.25
C ASP A 101 -7.20 -0.60 -11.21
N ALA A 102 -7.49 0.51 -11.90
CA ALA A 102 -6.57 1.08 -12.90
C ALA A 102 -5.17 1.38 -12.33
N SER A 103 -5.08 1.83 -11.07
CA SER A 103 -3.79 2.10 -10.43
C SER A 103 -2.97 0.82 -10.24
N ILE A 104 -3.64 -0.29 -9.93
CA ILE A 104 -3.02 -1.61 -9.78
C ILE A 104 -2.55 -2.12 -11.14
N SER A 105 -3.44 -2.09 -12.13
CA SER A 105 -3.14 -2.56 -13.49
C SER A 105 -1.98 -1.77 -14.10
N MET A 106 -2.01 -0.44 -13.97
CA MET A 106 -0.91 0.43 -14.39
C MET A 106 0.37 0.19 -13.60
N GLY A 107 0.29 -0.11 -12.30
CA GLY A 107 1.43 -0.46 -11.46
C GLY A 107 2.11 -1.76 -11.92
N VAL A 108 1.34 -2.76 -12.32
CA VAL A 108 1.86 -4.02 -12.89
C VAL A 108 2.55 -3.78 -14.23
N LEU A 109 1.94 -2.99 -15.12
CA LEU A 109 2.54 -2.62 -16.39
C LEU A 109 3.85 -1.83 -16.19
N ARG A 110 3.83 -0.84 -15.31
CA ARG A 110 5.00 -0.03 -14.95
C ARG A 110 6.13 -0.87 -14.36
N LEU A 111 5.82 -1.87 -13.53
CA LEU A 111 6.81 -2.83 -13.04
C LEU A 111 7.47 -3.58 -14.20
N GLY A 112 6.68 -4.06 -15.16
CA GLY A 112 7.21 -4.74 -16.34
C GLY A 112 8.12 -3.84 -17.18
N GLU A 113 7.74 -2.59 -17.40
CA GLU A 113 8.55 -1.58 -18.09
C GLU A 113 9.87 -1.31 -17.35
N ASN A 114 9.80 -1.07 -16.04
CA ASN A 114 10.98 -0.79 -15.22
C ASN A 114 11.98 -1.95 -15.19
N LEU A 115 11.49 -3.19 -15.10
CA LEU A 115 12.35 -4.39 -15.12
C LEU A 115 13.01 -4.54 -16.48
N LYS A 116 12.24 -4.47 -17.58
CA LYS A 116 12.77 -4.56 -18.94
C LYS A 116 13.80 -3.48 -19.27
N ALA A 117 13.56 -2.24 -18.82
CA ALA A 117 14.51 -1.14 -19.01
C ALA A 117 15.86 -1.38 -18.32
N LYS A 118 15.90 -2.24 -17.29
CA LYS A 118 17.10 -2.66 -16.56
C LYS A 118 17.70 -3.98 -17.06
N GLY A 119 17.17 -4.53 -18.14
CA GLY A 119 17.61 -5.80 -18.72
C GLY A 119 17.06 -7.04 -17.99
N ASP A 120 16.08 -6.88 -17.08
CA ASP A 120 15.44 -7.97 -16.36
C ASP A 120 14.25 -8.56 -17.12
N GLY A 121 13.90 -9.81 -16.85
CA GLY A 121 12.72 -10.47 -17.40
C GLY A 121 11.46 -10.17 -16.57
N PHE A 122 10.34 -9.94 -17.27
CA PHE A 122 9.02 -9.83 -16.66
C PHE A 122 7.98 -10.56 -17.51
N ARG A 123 7.18 -11.40 -16.86
CA ARG A 123 6.06 -12.09 -17.46
C ARG A 123 4.84 -12.06 -16.58
N PHE A 124 3.69 -11.67 -17.14
CA PHE A 124 2.38 -11.76 -16.51
C PHE A 124 1.60 -12.95 -17.08
N VAL A 125 0.98 -13.75 -16.21
CA VAL A 125 0.16 -14.92 -16.57
C VAL A 125 -1.20 -14.81 -15.89
N ASP A 126 -2.24 -14.86 -16.69
CA ASP A 126 -3.62 -14.87 -16.26
C ASP A 126 -4.14 -16.32 -16.19
N LEU A 127 -4.47 -16.78 -14.98
CA LEU A 127 -5.08 -18.08 -14.70
C LEU A 127 -6.53 -17.94 -14.20
N SER A 128 -7.22 -16.86 -14.55
CA SER A 128 -8.62 -16.63 -14.16
C SER A 128 -9.58 -17.67 -14.73
N HIS A 129 -9.26 -18.18 -15.91
CA HIS A 129 -10.06 -19.17 -16.65
C HIS A 129 -9.89 -20.61 -16.13
N VAL A 130 -8.92 -20.89 -15.25
CA VAL A 130 -8.71 -22.21 -14.63
C VAL A 130 -8.98 -22.18 -13.15
N GLN A 131 -9.45 -23.29 -12.59
CA GLN A 131 -9.81 -23.38 -11.18
C GLN A 131 -9.28 -24.69 -10.53
N GLY A 132 -9.28 -24.72 -9.20
CA GLY A 132 -8.98 -25.90 -8.42
C GLY A 132 -7.64 -26.56 -8.78
N VAL A 133 -7.67 -27.87 -8.99
CA VAL A 133 -6.48 -28.69 -9.28
C VAL A 133 -5.81 -28.27 -10.59
N GLU A 134 -6.58 -27.90 -11.61
CA GLU A 134 -6.04 -27.47 -12.89
C GLU A 134 -5.27 -26.14 -12.76
N ARG A 135 -5.75 -25.19 -11.93
CA ARG A 135 -4.99 -23.96 -11.62
C ARG A 135 -3.65 -24.27 -10.96
N ARG A 136 -3.63 -25.24 -10.04
CA ARG A 136 -2.39 -25.70 -9.40
C ARG A 136 -1.41 -26.27 -10.43
N LYS A 137 -1.88 -27.11 -11.37
CA LYS A 137 -1.04 -27.70 -12.42
C LYS A 137 -0.53 -26.62 -13.37
N ALA A 138 -1.40 -25.70 -13.81
CA ALA A 138 -1.05 -24.61 -14.69
C ALA A 138 0.01 -23.68 -14.06
N ALA A 139 -0.17 -23.29 -12.80
CA ALA A 139 0.80 -22.49 -12.07
C ALA A 139 2.17 -23.19 -11.97
N HIS A 140 2.18 -24.49 -11.65
CA HIS A 140 3.41 -25.28 -11.62
C HIS A 140 4.09 -25.33 -12.98
N ALA A 141 3.34 -25.57 -14.06
CA ALA A 141 3.87 -25.63 -15.43
C ALA A 141 4.49 -24.27 -15.85
N GLU A 142 3.85 -23.15 -15.52
CA GLU A 142 4.39 -21.82 -15.81
C GLU A 142 5.70 -21.54 -15.07
N VAL A 143 5.80 -21.93 -13.80
CA VAL A 143 7.02 -21.79 -13.01
C VAL A 143 8.15 -22.67 -13.55
N VAL A 144 7.87 -23.91 -13.90
CA VAL A 144 8.87 -24.84 -14.49
C VAL A 144 9.35 -24.31 -15.84
N LYS A 145 8.44 -23.81 -16.70
CA LYS A 145 8.74 -23.30 -18.03
C LYS A 145 9.58 -22.03 -18.00
N SER A 146 9.22 -21.07 -17.16
CA SER A 146 9.87 -19.75 -17.11
C SER A 146 11.08 -19.67 -16.20
N ARG A 147 11.27 -20.67 -15.30
CA ARG A 147 12.37 -20.73 -14.33
C ARG A 147 12.61 -19.39 -13.61
N PRO A 148 11.58 -18.78 -13.01
CA PRO A 148 11.69 -17.45 -12.44
C PRO A 148 12.61 -17.43 -11.22
N THR A 149 13.30 -16.31 -11.03
CA THR A 149 14.00 -16.02 -9.75
C THR A 149 13.01 -15.53 -8.69
N HIS A 150 11.93 -14.87 -9.12
CA HIS A 150 10.91 -14.26 -8.27
C HIS A 150 9.50 -14.54 -8.82
N VAL A 151 8.57 -14.83 -7.91
CA VAL A 151 7.16 -15.03 -8.24
C VAL A 151 6.30 -14.10 -7.41
N ILE A 152 5.42 -13.34 -8.07
CA ILE A 152 4.40 -12.51 -7.43
C ILE A 152 3.03 -13.12 -7.73
N LEU A 153 2.30 -13.50 -6.70
CA LEU A 153 0.96 -14.07 -6.81
C LEU A 153 -0.08 -12.98 -6.52
N MET A 154 -0.89 -12.62 -7.50
CA MET A 154 -1.99 -11.67 -7.34
C MET A 154 -3.28 -12.39 -6.95
N THR A 155 -3.95 -11.92 -5.89
CA THR A 155 -5.18 -12.50 -5.32
C THR A 155 -5.13 -14.03 -5.19
N PRO A 156 -4.03 -14.62 -4.63
CA PRO A 156 -3.83 -16.06 -4.68
C PRO A 156 -4.89 -16.82 -3.89
N ASP A 157 -5.37 -17.92 -4.45
CA ASP A 157 -6.08 -18.97 -3.76
C ASP A 157 -5.13 -20.11 -3.34
N ALA A 158 -5.64 -21.09 -2.59
CA ALA A 158 -4.85 -22.22 -2.11
C ALA A 158 -4.27 -23.07 -3.27
N PRO A 159 -5.03 -23.39 -4.35
CA PRO A 159 -4.47 -24.10 -5.50
C PRO A 159 -3.32 -23.37 -6.17
N LEU A 160 -3.44 -22.07 -6.47
CA LEU A 160 -2.37 -21.28 -7.05
C LEU A 160 -1.11 -21.31 -6.18
N PHE A 161 -1.27 -21.05 -4.89
CA PHE A 161 -0.16 -21.06 -3.94
C PHE A 161 0.53 -22.42 -3.88
N ALA A 162 -0.23 -23.54 -3.84
CA ALA A 162 0.30 -24.88 -3.81
C ALA A 162 1.08 -25.26 -5.08
N GLY A 163 0.75 -24.65 -6.24
CA GLY A 163 1.48 -24.83 -7.48
C GLY A 163 2.89 -24.22 -7.48
N VAL A 164 3.09 -23.18 -6.66
CA VAL A 164 4.34 -22.41 -6.61
C VAL A 164 5.20 -22.70 -5.38
N SER A 165 4.59 -23.06 -4.24
CA SER A 165 5.22 -23.10 -2.91
C SER A 165 6.45 -24.01 -2.76
N ARG A 166 6.64 -24.96 -3.67
CA ARG A 166 7.80 -25.87 -3.69
C ARG A 166 8.95 -25.42 -4.57
N HIS A 167 8.75 -24.34 -5.33
CA HIS A 167 9.79 -23.80 -6.19
C HIS A 167 10.79 -22.95 -5.38
N PRO A 168 12.10 -22.96 -5.75
CA PRO A 168 13.13 -22.21 -5.04
C PRO A 168 13.06 -20.68 -5.25
N ALA A 169 12.21 -20.19 -6.15
CA ALA A 169 12.02 -18.76 -6.37
C ALA A 169 11.54 -18.05 -5.10
N LYS A 170 11.96 -16.81 -4.93
CA LYS A 170 11.44 -15.93 -3.89
C LYS A 170 9.97 -15.59 -4.21
N VAL A 171 9.06 -15.78 -3.25
CA VAL A 171 7.63 -15.62 -3.50
C VAL A 171 7.06 -14.44 -2.72
N ALA A 172 6.29 -13.59 -3.38
CA ALA A 172 5.43 -12.61 -2.76
C ALA A 172 3.96 -12.83 -3.14
N THR A 173 3.06 -12.33 -2.31
CA THR A 173 1.63 -12.23 -2.63
C THR A 173 1.24 -10.75 -2.72
N MET A 174 0.37 -10.41 -3.66
CA MET A 174 -0.23 -9.10 -3.81
C MET A 174 -1.74 -9.26 -3.81
N PHE A 175 -2.43 -8.47 -2.97
CA PHE A 175 -3.88 -8.55 -2.81
C PHE A 175 -4.37 -9.97 -2.45
N GLY A 176 -4.42 -10.31 -1.22
CA GLY A 176 -4.90 -11.63 -0.79
C GLY A 176 -4.67 -11.86 0.69
N THR A 177 -5.24 -12.95 1.17
CA THR A 177 -5.20 -13.31 2.59
C THR A 177 -4.32 -14.51 2.90
N LEU A 178 -3.62 -15.04 1.88
CA LEU A 178 -2.67 -16.12 2.08
C LEU A 178 -1.40 -15.59 2.74
N ARG A 179 -1.07 -16.15 3.89
CA ARG A 179 0.14 -15.81 4.64
C ARG A 179 0.94 -17.10 4.89
N SER A 180 2.23 -17.01 4.66
CA SER A 180 3.19 -18.05 4.99
C SER A 180 4.48 -17.41 5.46
N LYS A 181 5.22 -18.06 6.36
CA LYS A 181 6.49 -17.57 6.92
C LYS A 181 7.57 -17.29 5.86
N ARG A 182 7.43 -17.82 4.65
CA ARG A 182 8.41 -17.65 3.56
C ARG A 182 7.88 -16.78 2.42
N VAL A 183 6.79 -16.05 2.65
CA VAL A 183 6.11 -15.28 1.60
C VAL A 183 5.90 -13.87 2.07
N THR A 184 6.47 -12.92 1.34
CA THR A 184 6.24 -11.49 1.57
C THR A 184 4.86 -11.12 1.08
N SER A 185 4.13 -10.32 1.84
CA SER A 185 2.89 -9.71 1.38
C SER A 185 3.14 -8.28 0.91
N LEU A 186 2.91 -8.02 -0.37
CA LEU A 186 2.93 -6.67 -0.95
C LEU A 186 1.51 -6.11 -0.87
N GLY A 187 1.32 -5.00 -0.17
CA GLY A 187 -0.03 -4.49 0.00
C GLY A 187 -0.12 -3.24 0.87
N VAL A 188 -1.28 -3.00 1.42
CA VAL A 188 -1.56 -1.88 2.32
C VAL A 188 -1.88 -2.37 3.73
N LYS A 189 -1.44 -1.62 4.72
CA LYS A 189 -1.85 -1.84 6.12
C LYS A 189 -3.12 -1.04 6.38
N TYR A 190 -4.23 -1.71 6.59
CA TYR A 190 -5.50 -1.03 6.88
C TYR A 190 -5.44 -0.11 8.09
N GLY A 191 -4.66 -0.46 9.13
CA GLY A 191 -4.45 0.44 10.27
C GLY A 191 -3.87 1.81 9.86
N TYR A 192 -2.94 1.83 8.91
CA TYR A 192 -2.38 3.07 8.38
C TYR A 192 -3.42 3.88 7.58
N LEU A 193 -4.24 3.21 6.74
CA LEU A 193 -5.30 3.89 6.00
C LEU A 193 -6.38 4.45 6.91
N VAL A 194 -6.76 3.71 7.96
CA VAL A 194 -7.70 4.18 8.98
C VAL A 194 -7.15 5.39 9.72
N ASP A 195 -5.87 5.40 10.08
CA ASP A 195 -5.24 6.57 10.73
C ASP A 195 -5.32 7.82 9.84
N ILE A 196 -5.05 7.69 8.52
CA ILE A 196 -5.23 8.79 7.56
C ILE A 196 -6.68 9.27 7.55
N ALA A 197 -7.65 8.37 7.46
CA ALA A 197 -9.07 8.74 7.44
C ALA A 197 -9.51 9.42 8.75
N LEU A 198 -9.07 8.92 9.90
CA LEU A 198 -9.38 9.51 11.21
C LEU A 198 -8.79 10.92 11.38
N LYS A 199 -7.54 11.15 10.92
CA LYS A 199 -6.92 12.48 10.92
C LYS A 199 -7.74 13.51 10.12
N HIS A 200 -8.52 13.05 9.16
CA HIS A 200 -9.40 13.90 8.37
C HIS A 200 -10.80 14.05 8.99
N LEU A 201 -11.37 12.98 9.53
CA LEU A 201 -12.74 12.95 10.04
C LEU A 201 -12.89 13.51 11.49
N ILE A 202 -11.87 13.28 12.33
CA ILE A 202 -11.91 13.76 13.74
C ILE A 202 -12.01 15.29 13.84
N PRO A 203 -11.27 16.10 13.06
CA PRO A 203 -11.42 17.55 13.04
C PRO A 203 -12.82 18.02 12.59
N LEU A 204 -13.54 17.22 11.79
CA LEU A 204 -14.93 17.47 11.39
C LEU A 204 -15.94 17.14 12.49
N GLY A 205 -15.48 16.67 13.66
CA GLY A 205 -16.31 16.37 14.83
C GLY A 205 -16.73 14.91 14.95
N HIS A 206 -16.43 14.05 13.97
CA HIS A 206 -16.81 12.63 14.04
C HIS A 206 -16.10 11.91 15.19
N ARG A 207 -16.87 11.06 15.92
CA ARG A 207 -16.36 10.25 17.05
C ARG A 207 -16.85 8.81 17.00
N HIS A 208 -17.86 8.53 16.20
CA HIS A 208 -18.43 7.19 16.06
C HIS A 208 -18.49 6.79 14.58
N PHE A 209 -17.77 5.72 14.25
CA PHE A 209 -17.53 5.23 12.88
C PHE A 209 -18.03 3.81 12.72
N LEU A 210 -18.55 3.50 11.53
CA LEU A 210 -18.83 2.14 11.09
C LEU A 210 -17.77 1.70 10.10
N MET A 211 -17.38 0.44 10.18
CA MET A 211 -16.42 -0.15 9.26
C MET A 211 -16.78 -1.61 8.96
N PRO A 212 -17.36 -1.92 7.79
CA PRO A 212 -17.51 -3.30 7.37
C PRO A 212 -16.16 -3.89 7.02
N PHE A 213 -15.95 -5.15 7.36
CA PHE A 213 -14.72 -5.85 7.00
C PHE A 213 -15.05 -7.24 6.51
N PHE A 214 -14.77 -7.50 5.24
CA PHE A 214 -14.98 -8.82 4.66
C PHE A 214 -13.78 -9.72 4.91
N GLY A 215 -14.03 -10.92 5.45
CA GLY A 215 -13.00 -11.93 5.64
C GLY A 215 -13.12 -12.75 6.92
N ARG A 216 -12.26 -13.75 7.03
CA ARG A 216 -12.21 -14.59 8.23
C ARG A 216 -11.49 -13.87 9.37
N LYS A 217 -12.06 -13.88 10.59
CA LYS A 217 -11.54 -13.23 11.80
C LYS A 217 -10.05 -13.50 12.04
N ILE A 218 -9.60 -14.74 11.83
CA ILE A 218 -8.20 -15.15 12.02
C ILE A 218 -7.23 -14.41 11.08
N LYS A 219 -7.66 -14.18 9.82
CA LYS A 219 -6.84 -13.51 8.79
C LYS A 219 -6.79 -11.99 8.96
N MET A 220 -7.79 -11.43 9.65
CA MET A 220 -7.93 -9.99 9.87
C MET A 220 -7.45 -9.54 11.25
N ARG A 221 -6.97 -10.46 12.08
CA ARG A 221 -6.65 -10.21 13.50
C ARG A 221 -5.69 -9.03 13.71
N GLU A 222 -4.63 -8.95 12.93
CA GLU A 222 -3.65 -7.86 13.07
C GLU A 222 -4.23 -6.51 12.67
N SER A 223 -4.97 -6.46 11.56
CA SER A 223 -5.64 -5.23 11.11
C SER A 223 -6.66 -4.77 12.14
N MET A 224 -7.45 -5.69 12.69
CA MET A 224 -8.43 -5.37 13.74
C MET A 224 -7.77 -4.89 15.03
N ALA A 225 -6.65 -5.51 15.44
CA ALA A 225 -5.91 -5.07 16.62
C ALA A 225 -5.32 -3.66 16.42
N ALA A 226 -4.79 -3.38 15.23
CA ALA A 226 -4.28 -2.05 14.89
C ALA A 226 -5.40 -0.99 14.88
N ILE A 227 -6.57 -1.31 14.32
CA ILE A 227 -7.74 -0.42 14.30
C ILE A 227 -8.25 -0.16 15.72
N ALA A 228 -8.35 -1.21 16.56
CA ALA A 228 -8.79 -1.08 17.95
C ALA A 228 -7.82 -0.21 18.77
N ARG A 229 -6.51 -0.36 18.56
CA ARG A 229 -5.51 0.49 19.19
C ARG A 229 -5.67 1.95 18.79
N LEU A 230 -5.77 2.23 17.48
CA LEU A 230 -6.01 3.58 16.96
C LEU A 230 -7.29 4.21 17.53
N ALA A 231 -8.38 3.44 17.58
CA ALA A 231 -9.63 3.92 18.17
C ALA A 231 -9.45 4.38 19.63
N LYS A 232 -8.70 3.59 20.41
CA LYS A 232 -8.37 3.93 21.81
C LYS A 232 -7.46 5.16 21.90
N GLU A 233 -6.40 5.21 21.11
CA GLU A 233 -5.44 6.32 21.09
C GLU A 233 -6.09 7.65 20.68
N GLN A 234 -7.04 7.61 19.76
CA GLN A 234 -7.75 8.79 19.25
C GLN A 234 -9.03 9.13 20.03
N GLY A 235 -9.41 8.34 21.05
CA GLY A 235 -10.62 8.55 21.84
C GLY A 235 -11.92 8.46 21.01
N VAL A 236 -11.96 7.55 20.01
CA VAL A 236 -13.10 7.38 19.12
C VAL A 236 -13.65 5.95 19.18
N ARG A 237 -14.90 5.77 18.76
CA ARG A 237 -15.55 4.46 18.62
C ARG A 237 -15.54 4.02 17.17
N ILE A 238 -14.91 2.90 16.87
CA ILE A 238 -14.96 2.26 15.54
C ILE A 238 -15.66 0.91 15.70
N GLU A 239 -16.86 0.79 15.16
CA GLU A 239 -17.58 -0.46 15.09
C GLU A 239 -17.15 -1.24 13.85
N VAL A 240 -16.23 -2.18 14.04
CA VAL A 240 -15.80 -3.08 12.98
C VAL A 240 -16.72 -4.29 12.94
N LYS A 241 -17.47 -4.46 11.85
CA LYS A 241 -18.30 -5.65 11.63
C LYS A 241 -17.64 -6.55 10.60
N LEU A 242 -17.26 -7.74 11.03
CA LEU A 242 -16.81 -8.79 10.12
C LEU A 242 -18.00 -9.42 9.40
N THR A 243 -17.91 -9.46 8.07
CA THR A 243 -18.91 -10.13 7.22
C THR A 243 -18.27 -11.37 6.60
N SER A 244 -19.05 -12.45 6.50
CA SER A 244 -18.60 -13.69 5.83
C SER A 244 -18.65 -13.56 4.30
N GLN A 245 -19.38 -12.60 3.80
CA GLN A 245 -19.55 -12.27 2.39
C GLN A 245 -19.37 -10.76 2.20
N PRO A 246 -19.00 -10.29 1.01
CA PRO A 246 -19.03 -8.86 0.66
C PRO A 246 -20.40 -8.25 0.97
N LEU A 247 -20.45 -6.94 1.17
CA LEU A 247 -21.72 -6.25 1.27
C LEU A 247 -22.49 -6.38 -0.05
N THR A 248 -23.78 -6.66 0.06
CA THR A 248 -24.73 -6.73 -1.04
C THR A 248 -25.94 -5.85 -0.71
N THR A 249 -26.82 -5.64 -1.68
CA THR A 249 -28.07 -4.90 -1.47
C THR A 249 -28.96 -5.55 -0.41
N GLU A 250 -28.87 -6.88 -0.23
CA GLU A 250 -29.68 -7.62 0.74
C GLU A 250 -29.14 -7.49 2.17
N ASN A 251 -27.81 -7.43 2.36
CA ASN A 251 -27.20 -7.49 3.70
C ASN A 251 -26.73 -6.12 4.23
N VAL A 252 -26.53 -5.12 3.37
CA VAL A 252 -26.02 -3.79 3.74
C VAL A 252 -26.94 -3.06 4.72
N GLY A 253 -28.26 -3.26 4.59
CA GLY A 253 -29.28 -2.62 5.45
C GLY A 253 -29.14 -3.00 6.92
N GLY A 254 -28.87 -4.27 7.21
CA GLY A 254 -28.63 -4.74 8.57
C GLY A 254 -27.35 -4.18 9.21
N PHE A 255 -26.36 -3.87 8.39
CA PHE A 255 -25.11 -3.23 8.84
C PHE A 255 -25.28 -1.73 9.07
N LEU A 256 -25.70 -0.98 8.04
CA LEU A 256 -25.82 0.47 8.11
C LEU A 256 -26.93 0.91 9.06
N GLY A 257 -28.14 0.34 8.94
CA GLY A 257 -29.29 0.74 9.73
C GLY A 257 -29.05 0.58 11.22
N ALA A 258 -28.50 -0.55 11.65
CA ALA A 258 -28.19 -0.77 13.06
C ALA A 258 -27.09 0.18 13.58
N GLY A 259 -26.08 0.48 12.78
CA GLY A 259 -24.98 1.38 13.16
C GLY A 259 -25.42 2.83 13.25
N LEU A 260 -26.19 3.30 12.28
CA LEU A 260 -26.76 4.66 12.28
C LEU A 260 -27.73 4.87 13.46
N ALA A 261 -28.54 3.86 13.79
CA ALA A 261 -29.42 3.89 14.96
C ALA A 261 -28.63 4.02 16.27
N ARG A 262 -27.42 3.52 16.35
CA ARG A 262 -26.50 3.68 17.51
C ARG A 262 -25.73 5.00 17.51
N GLY A 263 -25.97 5.87 16.55
CA GLY A 263 -25.38 7.20 16.49
C GLY A 263 -24.05 7.28 15.74
N ALA A 264 -23.75 6.31 14.86
CA ALA A 264 -22.61 6.47 13.96
C ALA A 264 -22.86 7.64 13.00
N THR A 265 -21.83 8.45 12.77
CA THR A 265 -21.91 9.64 11.94
C THR A 265 -21.01 9.56 10.71
N ALA A 266 -20.18 8.54 10.62
CA ALA A 266 -19.34 8.28 9.46
C ALA A 266 -19.18 6.79 9.19
N VAL A 267 -19.04 6.43 7.92
CA VAL A 267 -18.78 5.06 7.46
C VAL A 267 -17.47 5.04 6.70
N ILE A 268 -16.59 4.10 7.08
CA ILE A 268 -15.30 3.88 6.46
C ILE A 268 -15.36 2.53 5.74
N PHE A 269 -15.39 2.52 4.41
CA PHE A 269 -15.40 1.31 3.60
C PHE A 269 -13.98 0.88 3.27
N PRO A 270 -13.53 -0.32 3.69
CA PRO A 270 -12.22 -0.83 3.35
C PRO A 270 -12.01 -1.06 1.85
N GLN A 271 -13.09 -1.47 1.16
CA GLN A 271 -13.09 -1.79 -0.25
C GLN A 271 -14.13 -0.95 -0.99
N TRP A 272 -13.80 -0.56 -2.21
CA TRP A 272 -14.75 0.10 -3.11
C TRP A 272 -16.00 -0.75 -3.38
N THR A 273 -15.84 -2.06 -3.48
CA THR A 273 -16.96 -3.00 -3.71
C THR A 273 -18.00 -2.97 -2.61
N ASP A 274 -17.61 -2.68 -1.37
CA ASP A 274 -18.55 -2.56 -0.24
C ASP A 274 -19.30 -1.21 -0.26
N PHE A 275 -18.73 -0.19 -0.89
CA PHE A 275 -19.33 1.13 -1.01
C PHE A 275 -20.53 1.13 -1.97
N MET A 276 -20.47 0.39 -3.08
CA MET A 276 -21.53 0.40 -4.11
C MET A 276 -22.93 0.00 -3.58
N PRO A 277 -23.11 -1.15 -2.89
CA PRO A 277 -24.41 -1.49 -2.31
C PRO A 277 -24.82 -0.52 -1.20
N ALA A 278 -23.86 0.09 -0.49
CA ALA A 278 -24.17 1.08 0.54
C ALA A 278 -24.80 2.35 -0.04
N ILE A 279 -24.30 2.84 -1.18
CA ILE A 279 -24.88 4.01 -1.87
C ILE A 279 -26.33 3.73 -2.24
N ALA A 280 -26.60 2.59 -2.85
CA ALA A 280 -27.97 2.21 -3.25
C ALA A 280 -28.90 2.17 -2.02
N TYR A 281 -28.44 1.61 -0.92
CA TYR A 281 -29.20 1.55 0.32
C TYR A 281 -29.48 2.96 0.91
N LEU A 282 -28.49 3.84 0.94
CA LEU A 282 -28.62 5.20 1.44
C LEU A 282 -29.60 6.01 0.58
N ALA A 283 -29.44 5.95 -0.73
CA ALA A 283 -30.32 6.62 -1.68
C ALA A 283 -31.77 6.17 -1.54
N ALA A 284 -32.02 4.85 -1.41
CA ALA A 284 -33.35 4.30 -1.20
C ALA A 284 -34.03 4.78 0.11
N ARG A 285 -33.27 5.31 1.05
CA ARG A 285 -33.76 5.87 2.33
C ARG A 285 -33.70 7.39 2.40
N GLY A 286 -33.42 8.06 1.30
CA GLY A 286 -33.28 9.52 1.25
C GLY A 286 -32.10 10.06 2.08
N LEU A 287 -31.13 9.20 2.45
CA LEU A 287 -29.92 9.59 3.17
C LEU A 287 -28.84 10.01 2.18
N GLU A 288 -28.29 11.18 2.41
CA GLU A 288 -27.27 11.79 1.56
C GLU A 288 -25.97 11.98 2.32
N PHE A 289 -24.86 11.83 1.63
CA PHE A 289 -23.56 12.23 2.16
C PHE A 289 -23.05 13.49 1.42
N PRO A 290 -22.43 14.45 2.14
CA PRO A 290 -22.07 14.39 3.55
C PRO A 290 -23.16 14.84 4.53
N ARG A 291 -24.36 15.22 4.05
CA ARG A 291 -25.43 15.85 4.85
C ARG A 291 -25.83 15.00 6.09
N ASP A 292 -26.13 13.73 5.87
CA ASP A 292 -26.65 12.84 6.93
C ASP A 292 -25.58 11.95 7.56
N LEU A 293 -24.50 11.70 6.83
CA LEU A 293 -23.33 10.97 7.31
C LEU A 293 -22.14 11.23 6.40
N SER A 294 -20.92 11.14 6.93
CA SER A 294 -19.71 11.16 6.12
C SER A 294 -19.36 9.75 5.62
N VAL A 295 -18.81 9.68 4.40
CA VAL A 295 -18.42 8.42 3.78
C VAL A 295 -17.00 8.50 3.26
N VAL A 296 -16.18 7.47 3.55
CA VAL A 296 -14.80 7.32 3.08
C VAL A 296 -14.60 5.93 2.49
N ALA A 297 -13.94 5.83 1.34
CA ALA A 297 -13.39 4.59 0.80
C ALA A 297 -11.89 4.52 1.08
N LEU A 298 -11.44 3.58 1.95
CA LEU A 298 -10.02 3.48 2.30
C LEU A 298 -9.12 3.17 1.10
N VAL A 299 -9.63 2.37 0.16
CA VAL A 299 -8.96 2.11 -1.11
C VAL A 299 -9.83 2.66 -2.21
N GLY A 300 -9.44 3.81 -2.72
CA GLY A 300 -10.10 4.48 -3.82
C GLY A 300 -9.59 4.02 -5.18
N ASN A 301 -10.34 4.36 -6.21
CA ASN A 301 -9.99 4.09 -7.61
C ASN A 301 -10.42 5.24 -8.52
N ALA A 302 -10.27 5.11 -9.82
CA ALA A 302 -10.69 6.13 -10.77
C ALA A 302 -12.18 6.50 -10.64
N THR A 303 -13.04 5.53 -10.29
CA THR A 303 -14.49 5.72 -10.13
C THR A 303 -14.81 6.60 -8.91
N THR A 304 -14.00 6.54 -7.83
CA THR A 304 -14.22 7.41 -6.66
C THR A 304 -14.12 8.89 -7.00
N ARG A 305 -13.35 9.24 -8.02
CA ARG A 305 -13.17 10.64 -8.47
C ARG A 305 -14.33 11.17 -9.31
N VAL A 306 -14.94 10.28 -10.09
CA VAL A 306 -16.02 10.67 -11.02
C VAL A 306 -17.42 10.47 -10.41
N TYR A 307 -17.48 9.87 -9.21
CA TYR A 307 -18.72 9.78 -8.46
C TYR A 307 -19.20 11.19 -8.01
N VAL A 308 -20.49 11.40 -7.95
CA VAL A 308 -21.08 12.69 -7.54
C VAL A 308 -21.91 12.51 -6.26
N PRO A 309 -21.50 13.15 -5.15
CA PRO A 309 -20.29 13.94 -4.96
C PRO A 309 -19.00 13.08 -4.94
N PRO A 310 -17.81 13.62 -5.32
CA PRO A 310 -16.55 12.86 -5.28
C PRO A 310 -16.29 12.26 -3.90
N VAL A 311 -15.90 10.98 -3.87
CA VAL A 311 -15.70 10.24 -2.61
C VAL A 311 -14.30 10.46 -2.06
N ALA A 312 -14.20 10.81 -0.79
CA ALA A 312 -12.94 10.89 -0.07
C ALA A 312 -12.30 9.49 0.05
N CYS A 313 -11.03 9.37 -0.30
CA CYS A 313 -10.36 8.06 -0.35
C CYS A 313 -8.84 8.16 -0.24
N CYS A 314 -8.19 7.01 -0.06
CA CYS A 314 -6.75 6.87 -0.26
C CYS A 314 -6.47 6.26 -1.64
N LEU A 315 -5.57 6.84 -2.40
CA LEU A 315 -5.17 6.36 -3.72
C LEU A 315 -3.76 5.79 -3.70
N SER A 316 -3.58 4.64 -4.32
CA SER A 316 -2.27 4.07 -4.61
C SER A 316 -1.71 4.69 -5.88
N SER A 317 -0.46 5.14 -5.86
CA SER A 317 0.24 5.51 -7.09
C SER A 317 0.70 4.25 -7.83
N PRO A 318 0.48 4.14 -9.16
CA PRO A 318 1.05 3.06 -9.98
C PRO A 318 2.56 2.93 -9.81
N ASP A 319 3.27 4.06 -9.79
CA ASP A 319 4.73 4.10 -9.60
C ASP A 319 5.14 3.56 -8.23
N SER A 320 4.39 3.87 -7.17
CA SER A 320 4.65 3.34 -5.83
C SER A 320 4.43 1.82 -5.76
N ILE A 321 3.40 1.29 -6.44
CA ILE A 321 3.14 -0.14 -6.53
C ILE A 321 4.31 -0.84 -7.23
N ALA A 322 4.71 -0.35 -8.40
CA ALA A 322 5.83 -0.87 -9.17
C ALA A 322 7.14 -0.81 -8.38
N GLN A 323 7.44 0.34 -7.77
CA GLN A 323 8.65 0.55 -6.98
C GLN A 323 8.74 -0.41 -5.79
N GLN A 324 7.66 -0.62 -5.04
CA GLN A 324 7.66 -1.53 -3.90
C GLN A 324 7.86 -2.99 -4.32
N ALA A 325 7.26 -3.42 -5.43
CA ALA A 325 7.48 -4.75 -5.98
C ALA A 325 8.94 -4.92 -6.44
N GLU A 326 9.52 -3.91 -7.06
CA GLU A 326 10.92 -3.93 -7.48
C GLU A 326 11.89 -3.91 -6.29
N ILE A 327 11.66 -3.08 -5.27
CA ILE A 327 12.45 -3.07 -4.03
C ILE A 327 12.44 -4.45 -3.38
N TRP A 328 11.26 -5.10 -3.30
CA TRP A 328 11.17 -6.46 -2.80
C TRP A 328 11.96 -7.45 -3.64
N ALA A 329 11.83 -7.39 -4.98
CA ALA A 329 12.55 -8.31 -5.86
C ALA A 329 14.06 -8.17 -5.72
N ARG A 330 14.58 -6.95 -5.55
CA ARG A 330 16.02 -6.68 -5.40
C ARG A 330 16.53 -6.83 -3.96
N SER A 331 15.63 -6.95 -2.96
CA SER A 331 16.04 -7.11 -1.56
C SER A 331 16.63 -8.50 -1.33
N GLN A 332 17.72 -8.60 -0.57
CA GLN A 332 18.33 -9.87 -0.20
C GLN A 332 17.73 -10.50 1.07
N LYS A 333 16.85 -9.81 1.75
CA LYS A 333 16.25 -10.31 2.98
C LYS A 333 15.30 -11.47 2.68
N VAL A 334 15.67 -12.65 3.12
CA VAL A 334 14.76 -13.77 3.37
C VAL A 334 14.25 -13.53 4.79
N GLU A 335 13.06 -12.99 4.93
CA GLU A 335 12.50 -12.71 6.25
C GLU A 335 11.79 -13.95 6.77
N ASP A 336 12.13 -14.37 8.00
CA ASP A 336 11.43 -15.42 8.74
C ASP A 336 10.06 -14.97 9.27
N GLU A 337 9.74 -13.68 9.15
CA GLU A 337 8.49 -13.08 9.56
C GLU A 337 7.60 -12.69 8.37
N VAL A 338 6.29 -12.68 8.60
CA VAL A 338 5.30 -12.17 7.63
C VAL A 338 5.51 -10.67 7.45
N TYR A 339 6.24 -10.31 6.41
CA TYR A 339 6.51 -8.91 6.09
C TYR A 339 5.45 -8.36 5.14
N ILE A 340 4.92 -7.18 5.47
CA ILE A 340 4.03 -6.43 4.60
C ILE A 340 4.79 -5.21 4.12
N SER A 341 5.24 -5.24 2.87
CA SER A 341 5.77 -4.06 2.19
C SER A 341 4.61 -3.17 1.77
N VAL A 342 4.60 -1.95 2.26
CA VAL A 342 3.49 -1.02 2.05
C VAL A 342 3.88 0.00 0.99
N TYR A 343 3.10 0.06 -0.11
CA TYR A 343 3.24 1.14 -1.06
C TYR A 343 2.55 2.42 -0.57
N GLN A 344 3.07 3.55 -1.02
CA GLN A 344 2.62 4.86 -0.58
C GLN A 344 1.18 5.12 -0.99
N GLN A 345 0.39 5.65 -0.06
CA GLN A 345 -0.98 6.06 -0.25
C GLN A 345 -1.10 7.57 -0.09
N THR A 346 -1.87 8.19 -0.96
CA THR A 346 -2.16 9.63 -0.90
C THR A 346 -3.64 9.83 -0.57
N TRP A 347 -3.93 10.65 0.45
CA TRP A 347 -5.29 11.06 0.73
C TRP A 347 -5.81 11.95 -0.39
N GLN A 348 -6.98 11.60 -0.90
CA GLN A 348 -7.76 12.42 -1.80
C GLN A 348 -9.01 12.92 -1.05
N ALA A 349 -9.06 14.21 -0.81
CA ALA A 349 -10.28 14.82 -0.29
C ALA A 349 -11.42 14.69 -1.31
N GLY A 350 -12.61 14.46 -0.80
CA GLY A 350 -13.83 14.38 -1.58
C GLY A 350 -14.97 15.13 -0.88
N ALA A 351 -16.03 15.43 -1.61
CA ALA A 351 -17.21 16.08 -1.06
C ALA A 351 -18.15 15.10 -0.33
N SER A 352 -17.71 13.86 -0.12
CA SER A 352 -18.45 12.84 0.65
C SER A 352 -18.25 12.93 2.16
N THR A 353 -17.39 13.84 2.62
CA THR A 353 -17.12 14.09 4.05
C THR A 353 -17.46 15.52 4.40
N GLY A 354 -18.09 15.73 5.56
CA GLY A 354 -18.49 17.03 6.07
C GLY A 354 -18.52 17.03 7.59
N PRO A 355 -18.93 18.15 8.23
CA PRO A 355 -19.15 18.21 9.68
C PRO A 355 -20.16 17.15 10.15
N VAL A 356 -20.06 16.77 11.43
CA VAL A 356 -21.06 15.88 12.05
C VAL A 356 -22.47 16.44 11.83
N PRO A 357 -23.40 15.62 11.32
CA PRO A 357 -24.80 16.05 11.16
C PRO A 357 -25.38 16.53 12.48
N VAL A 358 -25.96 17.74 12.48
CA VAL A 358 -26.71 18.24 13.64
C VAL A 358 -28.01 17.44 13.67
N LYS A 359 -28.21 16.65 14.74
CA LYS A 359 -29.49 16.00 14.96
C LYS A 359 -30.50 17.10 15.26
N GLY A 360 -31.43 17.34 14.34
CA GLY A 360 -32.61 18.15 14.57
C GLY A 360 -33.55 17.48 15.58
#